data_b439d9f92d0d4c2db8549b8037a9d554
#
_entry.id   b439d9f92d0d4c2db8549b8037a9d554
#
_cell.length_a   1.000
_cell.length_b   1.000
_cell.length_c   1.000
_cell.angle_alpha   90.00
_cell.angle_beta   90.00
_cell.angle_gamma   90.00
#
_symmetry.space_group_name_H-M   'P 1'
#
loop_
_entity.id
_entity.type
_entity.pdbx_description
1 polymer ?
#
loop_
_entity_poly.entity_id
_entity_poly.type
_entity_poly.pdbx_seq_one_letter_code
_entity_poly.pdbx_strand_id
1 'polypeptide(L)'
;KEKLEKYFKLTETALTEVKKNIISGKESNAKEIIDMVGNYISDAHHFENKDDWVNAFAALNYAHGWLDAGARIRLFKVNDSRLFTVDDES
;
A
#
# COMPACT_ATOMS: atom_id res chain seq x y z
N LYS A 1 15.99 9.58 -5.99
CA LYS A 1 15.53 8.79 -7.12
C LYS A 1 15.54 7.31 -6.83
N GLU A 2 16.68 6.80 -6.37
CA GLU A 2 16.76 5.39 -5.98
C GLU A 2 15.82 5.07 -4.83
N LYS A 3 15.69 5.99 -3.89
CA LYS A 3 14.77 5.80 -2.77
C LYS A 3 13.34 5.74 -3.24
N LEU A 4 12.99 6.59 -4.20
CA LEU A 4 11.63 6.60 -4.73
C LEU A 4 11.32 5.29 -5.43
N GLU A 5 12.26 4.77 -6.24
CA GLU A 5 12.06 3.51 -6.93
C GLU A 5 11.90 2.36 -5.95
N LYS A 6 12.69 2.35 -4.89
CA LYS A 6 12.56 1.32 -3.86
C LYS A 6 11.21 1.40 -3.18
N TYR A 7 10.75 2.62 -2.93
CA TYR A 7 9.48 2.82 -2.26
C TYR A 7 8.30 2.42 -3.13
N PHE A 8 8.38 2.70 -4.43
CA PHE A 8 7.39 2.19 -5.40
C PHE A 8 7.32 0.68 -5.32
N LYS A 9 8.47 0.03 -5.40
CA LYS A 9 8.53 -1.43 -5.40
C LYS A 9 7.97 -2.00 -4.10
N LEU A 10 8.33 -1.40 -2.97
CA LEU A 10 7.84 -1.83 -1.68
C LEU A 10 6.32 -1.75 -1.62
N THR A 11 5.76 -0.62 -2.04
CA THR A 11 4.32 -0.38 -1.97
C THR A 11 3.57 -1.29 -2.94
N GLU A 12 4.10 -1.49 -4.15
CA GLU A 12 3.46 -2.36 -5.13
C GLU A 12 3.52 -3.81 -4.69
N THR A 13 4.62 -4.23 -4.05
CA THR A 13 4.72 -5.58 -3.53
C THR A 13 3.71 -5.80 -2.42
N ALA A 14 3.56 -4.80 -1.53
CA ALA A 14 2.58 -4.87 -0.46
C ALA A 14 1.16 -4.98 -1.02
N LEU A 15 0.84 -4.21 -2.06
CA LEU A 15 -0.47 -4.29 -2.68
C LEU A 15 -0.73 -5.68 -3.27
N THR A 16 0.27 -6.25 -3.92
CA THR A 16 0.15 -7.59 -4.48
C THR A 16 -0.14 -8.61 -3.37
N GLU A 17 0.54 -8.46 -2.23
CA GLU A 17 0.34 -9.38 -1.11
C GLU A 17 -1.07 -9.29 -0.54
N VAL A 18 -1.60 -8.06 -0.37
CA VAL A 18 -2.95 -7.94 0.19
C VAL A 18 -4.00 -8.51 -0.76
N LYS A 19 -3.79 -8.38 -2.07
CA LYS A 19 -4.74 -8.93 -3.04
C LYS A 19 -4.87 -10.44 -2.93
N LYS A 20 -3.81 -11.11 -2.50
CA LYS A 20 -3.80 -12.57 -2.36
C LYS A 20 -4.31 -13.04 -1.00
N ASN A 21 -4.49 -12.14 -0.06
CA ASN A 21 -4.71 -12.51 1.32
C ASN A 21 -5.89 -11.78 1.94
N ILE A 22 -6.95 -11.57 1.14
CA ILE A 22 -8.16 -10.92 1.64
C ILE A 22 -8.88 -11.89 2.56
N ILE A 23 -9.30 -11.38 3.73
CA ILE A 23 -10.01 -12.20 4.70
C ILE A 23 -11.43 -12.43 4.23
N SER A 24 -11.85 -13.69 4.30
CA SER A 24 -13.19 -14.10 3.87
C SER A 24 -14.25 -13.27 4.61
N GLY A 25 -15.22 -12.77 3.86
CA GLY A 25 -16.27 -11.93 4.43
C GLY A 25 -15.93 -10.45 4.43
N LYS A 26 -14.69 -10.09 4.08
CA LYS A 26 -14.24 -8.71 4.08
C LYS A 26 -13.94 -8.19 2.68
N GLU A 27 -14.37 -8.93 1.66
CA GLU A 27 -14.00 -8.63 0.27
C GLU A 27 -14.40 -7.22 -0.16
N SER A 28 -15.60 -6.80 0.23
CA SER A 28 -16.09 -5.49 -0.20
C SER A 28 -15.24 -4.36 0.37
N ASN A 29 -14.95 -4.40 1.66
CA ASN A 29 -14.13 -3.37 2.30
C ASN A 29 -12.69 -3.44 1.80
N ALA A 30 -12.17 -4.66 1.60
CA ALA A 30 -10.82 -4.83 1.09
C ALA A 30 -10.70 -4.22 -0.31
N LYS A 31 -11.71 -4.42 -1.15
CA LYS A 31 -11.69 -3.87 -2.49
C LYS A 31 -11.63 -2.35 -2.48
N GLU A 32 -12.36 -1.70 -1.58
CA GLU A 32 -12.30 -0.24 -1.48
C GLU A 32 -10.90 0.25 -1.16
N ILE A 33 -10.23 -0.42 -0.23
CA ILE A 33 -8.86 -0.05 0.14
C ILE A 33 -7.92 -0.31 -1.04
N ILE A 34 -8.05 -1.46 -1.69
CA ILE A 34 -7.19 -1.83 -2.81
C ILE A 34 -7.34 -0.83 -3.96
N ASP A 35 -8.58 -0.45 -4.27
CA ASP A 35 -8.83 0.51 -5.34
C ASP A 35 -8.22 1.87 -5.00
N MET A 36 -8.38 2.31 -3.76
CA MET A 36 -7.82 3.58 -3.31
C MET A 36 -6.30 3.57 -3.39
N VAL A 37 -5.68 2.49 -2.92
CA VAL A 37 -4.23 2.35 -2.95
C VAL A 37 -3.73 2.36 -4.40
N GLY A 38 -4.42 1.65 -5.29
CA GLY A 38 -4.06 1.66 -6.71
C GLY A 38 -4.09 3.05 -7.31
N ASN A 39 -5.09 3.86 -6.92
CA ASN A 39 -5.18 5.23 -7.39
C ASN A 39 -4.03 6.09 -6.89
N TYR A 40 -3.64 5.93 -5.63
CA TYR A 40 -2.50 6.68 -5.08
C TYR A 40 -1.19 6.28 -5.77
N ILE A 41 -1.02 4.99 -6.08
CA ILE A 41 0.18 4.55 -6.79
C ILE A 41 0.20 5.14 -8.20
N SER A 42 -0.95 5.17 -8.87
CA SER A 42 -1.06 5.79 -10.19
C SER A 42 -0.72 7.27 -10.11
N ASP A 43 -1.22 7.97 -9.10
CA ASP A 43 -0.90 9.38 -8.89
C ASP A 43 0.60 9.56 -8.66
N ALA A 44 1.21 8.66 -7.91
CA ALA A 44 2.65 8.75 -7.63
C ALA A 44 3.46 8.64 -8.93
N HIS A 45 3.07 7.75 -9.83
CA HIS A 45 3.74 7.64 -11.14
C HIS A 45 3.56 8.90 -11.96
N HIS A 46 2.36 9.50 -11.90
CA HIS A 46 2.09 10.75 -12.59
C HIS A 46 3.01 11.87 -12.10
N PHE A 47 3.16 11.99 -10.77
CA PHE A 47 4.06 12.98 -10.20
C PHE A 47 5.51 12.69 -10.54
N GLU A 48 5.90 11.42 -10.53
CA GLU A 48 7.25 11.03 -10.91
C GLU A 48 7.57 11.46 -12.33
N ASN A 49 6.63 11.27 -13.25
CA ASN A 49 6.82 11.65 -14.65
C ASN A 49 6.98 13.16 -14.82
N LYS A 50 6.52 13.93 -13.87
CA LYS A 50 6.67 15.39 -13.87
C LYS A 50 7.85 15.85 -13.03
N ASP A 51 8.68 14.92 -12.58
CA ASP A 51 9.81 15.21 -11.68
C ASP A 51 9.37 15.84 -10.36
N ASP A 52 8.15 15.59 -9.96
CA ASP A 52 7.62 16.09 -8.68
C ASP A 52 7.81 15.00 -7.63
N TRP A 53 9.04 14.91 -7.14
CA TRP A 53 9.42 13.83 -6.22
C TRP A 53 8.70 13.93 -4.88
N VAL A 54 8.45 15.15 -4.41
CA VAL A 54 7.81 15.36 -3.11
C VAL A 54 6.39 14.78 -3.13
N ASN A 55 5.62 15.13 -4.15
CA ASN A 55 4.25 14.64 -4.24
C ASN A 55 4.19 13.15 -4.58
N ALA A 56 5.19 12.65 -5.33
CA ALA A 56 5.28 11.22 -5.59
C ALA A 56 5.47 10.44 -4.29
N PHE A 57 6.40 10.89 -3.43
CA PHE A 57 6.59 10.26 -2.12
C PHE A 57 5.35 10.37 -1.25
N ALA A 58 4.70 11.54 -1.26
CA ALA A 58 3.49 11.73 -0.46
C ALA A 58 2.40 10.75 -0.87
N ALA A 59 2.19 10.57 -2.18
CA ALA A 59 1.17 9.64 -2.67
C ALA A 59 1.49 8.20 -2.25
N LEU A 60 2.77 7.80 -2.32
CA LEU A 60 3.17 6.46 -1.89
C LEU A 60 2.99 6.27 -0.40
N ASN A 61 3.27 7.31 0.39
CA ASN A 61 3.04 7.24 1.84
C ASN A 61 1.58 7.05 2.16
N TYR A 62 0.69 7.75 1.47
CA TYR A 62 -0.74 7.55 1.65
C TYR A 62 -1.16 6.14 1.26
N ALA A 63 -0.66 5.66 0.12
CA ALA A 63 -0.97 4.30 -0.32
C ALA A 63 -0.54 3.28 0.72
N HIS A 64 0.68 3.40 1.21
CA HIS A 64 1.21 2.45 2.19
C HIS A 64 0.45 2.55 3.51
N GLY A 65 0.09 3.78 3.92
CA GLY A 65 -0.69 3.99 5.14
C GLY A 65 -2.04 3.28 5.09
N TRP A 66 -2.72 3.34 3.94
CA TRP A 66 -3.99 2.64 3.78
C TRP A 66 -3.82 1.13 3.82
N LEU A 67 -2.72 0.61 3.25
CA LEU A 67 -2.44 -0.83 3.34
C LEU A 67 -2.19 -1.25 4.78
N ASP A 68 -1.42 -0.46 5.52
CA ASP A 68 -1.17 -0.74 6.94
C ASP A 68 -2.47 -0.71 7.73
N ALA A 69 -3.31 0.29 7.48
CA ALA A 69 -4.59 0.41 8.17
C ALA A 69 -5.48 -0.79 7.87
N GLY A 70 -5.55 -1.20 6.59
CA GLY A 70 -6.35 -2.37 6.22
C GLY A 70 -5.86 -3.64 6.89
N ALA A 71 -4.54 -3.79 7.02
CA ALA A 71 -3.99 -4.95 7.71
C ALA A 71 -4.34 -4.91 9.19
N ARG A 72 -4.28 -3.72 9.80
CA ARG A 72 -4.58 -3.57 11.22
C ARG A 72 -6.01 -3.89 11.57
N ILE A 73 -6.95 -3.46 10.73
CA ILE A 73 -8.37 -3.76 10.97
C ILE A 73 -8.79 -5.10 10.37
N ARG A 74 -7.82 -5.88 9.94
CA ARG A 74 -7.99 -7.27 9.54
C ARG A 74 -8.86 -7.46 8.30
N LEU A 75 -8.67 -6.60 7.33
CA LEU A 75 -9.23 -6.82 6.00
C LEU A 75 -8.35 -7.80 5.21
N PHE A 76 -7.07 -7.84 5.54
CA PHE A 76 -6.08 -8.71 4.91
C PHE A 76 -5.36 -9.52 5.97
N LYS A 77 -4.98 -10.74 5.62
CA LYS A 77 -4.18 -11.55 6.53
C LYS A 77 -2.72 -11.50 6.08
N VAL A 78 -2.01 -10.50 6.56
CA VAL A 78 -0.61 -10.29 6.24
C VAL A 78 0.16 -10.01 7.52
N ASN A 79 1.41 -10.46 7.57
CA ASN A 79 2.23 -10.28 8.77
C ASN A 79 3.71 -10.09 8.44
N ASP A 80 4.02 -9.69 7.21
CA ASP A 80 5.39 -9.39 6.83
C ASP A 80 5.74 -7.98 7.29
N SER A 81 6.52 -7.89 8.36
CA SER A 81 6.87 -6.61 8.97
C SER A 81 7.75 -5.75 8.07
N ARG A 82 8.30 -6.30 7.00
CA ARG A 82 9.04 -5.50 6.03
C ARG A 82 8.12 -4.72 5.11
N LEU A 83 6.89 -5.19 4.94
CA LEU A 83 5.90 -4.57 4.06
C LEU A 83 4.82 -3.83 4.82
N PHE A 84 4.53 -4.25 6.04
CA PHE A 84 3.41 -3.72 6.81
C PHE A 84 3.83 -3.44 8.24
N THR A 85 3.19 -2.42 8.84
CA THR A 85 3.31 -2.20 10.26
C THR A 85 2.35 -3.16 10.95
N VAL A 86 2.88 -4.20 11.56
CA VAL A 86 2.07 -5.22 12.22
C VAL A 86 2.33 -5.21 13.72
N ASP A 87 1.35 -5.70 14.45
CA ASP A 87 1.44 -5.80 15.90
C ASP A 87 2.06 -7.14 16.25
N ASP A 88 3.35 -7.12 16.55
CA ASP A 88 4.11 -8.34 16.81
C ASP A 88 3.73 -8.99 18.13
N GLU A 89 2.98 -8.29 18.96
CA GLU A 89 2.62 -8.82 20.28
C GLU A 89 1.31 -9.56 20.28
N SER A 90 0.59 -9.53 19.21
CA SER A 90 -0.68 -10.22 19.12
C SER A 90 -0.52 -11.70 18.90
#